data_e5ac3cb4e3febf40018a699d7267b673
#
_entry.id   e5ac3cb4e3febf40018a699d7267b673
#
_cell.length_a   1.000
_cell.length_b   1.000
_cell.length_c   1.000
_cell.angle_alpha   90.00
_cell.angle_beta   90.00
_cell.angle_gamma   90.00
#
_symmetry.space_group_name_H-M   'P 1'
#
loop_
_entity.id
_entity.type
_entity.pdbx_description
1 polymer ?
#
loop_
_entity_poly.entity_id
_entity_poly.type
_entity_poly.pdbx_seq_one_letter_code
_entity_poly.pdbx_strand_id
1 'polypeptide(L)'
;GRDGILPRRVFGTLSERYKTPVIAIVLVSLVSLLAVIIDLTTLASMISFGALVAFSFVNLSVINHCYLREGNRKGLSNQLKYLVLPTIGFCIIVSLWLDLNAHSLMFGGIWAALGLIYLGWLTKAFRAAPPNYVAE
;
A
#
# COMPACT_ATOMS: atom_id res chain seq x y z
N GLY A 1 5.21 -9.54 10.87
CA GLY A 1 6.30 -10.16 11.64
C GLY A 1 6.18 -11.68 11.65
N ARG A 2 5.01 -12.23 11.95
CA ARG A 2 4.77 -13.69 12.02
C ARG A 2 4.91 -14.33 10.63
N ASP A 3 4.44 -13.68 9.61
CA ASP A 3 4.42 -14.18 8.22
C ASP A 3 5.78 -14.08 7.49
N GLY A 4 6.83 -13.62 8.20
CA GLY A 4 8.19 -13.53 7.65
C GLY A 4 8.44 -12.37 6.68
N ILE A 5 7.45 -11.48 6.46
CA ILE A 5 7.60 -10.28 5.62
C ILE A 5 8.52 -9.27 6.30
N LEU A 6 8.38 -9.13 7.62
CA LEU A 6 9.27 -8.31 8.44
C LEU A 6 10.25 -9.20 9.23
N PRO A 7 11.45 -8.68 9.59
CA PRO A 7 12.44 -9.45 10.33
C PRO A 7 11.83 -10.06 11.60
N ARG A 8 11.76 -11.39 11.67
CA ARG A 8 11.13 -12.13 12.79
C ARG A 8 11.77 -11.80 14.13
N ARG A 9 13.06 -11.49 14.15
CA ARG A 9 13.79 -11.14 15.38
C ARG A 9 13.28 -9.88 16.07
N VAL A 10 12.69 -8.94 15.30
CA VAL A 10 12.20 -7.65 15.81
C VAL A 10 10.68 -7.67 15.96
N PHE A 11 9.97 -8.12 14.93
CA PHE A 11 8.50 -8.02 14.85
C PHE A 11 7.77 -9.32 15.15
N GLY A 12 8.49 -10.46 15.21
CA GLY A 12 7.90 -11.78 15.46
C GLY A 12 8.09 -12.30 16.88
N THR A 13 8.91 -11.64 17.71
CA THR A 13 9.18 -12.09 19.09
C THR A 13 8.12 -11.58 20.05
N LEU A 14 7.52 -12.49 20.79
CA LEU A 14 6.63 -12.19 21.90
C LEU A 14 7.44 -12.17 23.20
N SER A 15 7.16 -11.21 24.07
CA SER A 15 7.74 -11.21 25.41
C SER A 15 7.22 -12.41 26.22
N GLU A 16 8.09 -13.18 26.83
CA GLU A 16 7.71 -14.34 27.65
C GLU A 16 6.80 -13.95 28.83
N ARG A 17 7.02 -12.77 29.40
CA ARG A 17 6.26 -12.25 30.54
C ARG A 17 4.88 -11.73 30.19
N TYR A 18 4.76 -10.98 29.06
CA TYR A 18 3.53 -10.28 28.70
C TYR A 18 2.80 -10.92 27.51
N LYS A 19 3.42 -11.90 26.86
CA LYS A 19 2.91 -12.55 25.62
C LYS A 19 2.51 -11.57 24.53
N THR A 20 3.12 -10.38 24.53
CA THR A 20 2.87 -9.29 23.59
C THR A 20 4.15 -8.94 22.82
N PRO A 21 4.07 -8.41 21.60
CA PRO A 21 5.23 -7.99 20.82
C PRO A 21 5.76 -6.63 21.32
N VAL A 22 6.41 -6.60 22.46
CA VAL A 22 6.88 -5.38 23.16
C VAL A 22 7.73 -4.50 22.24
N ILE A 23 8.65 -5.09 21.47
CA ILE A 23 9.50 -4.31 20.55
C ILE A 23 8.67 -3.59 19.50
N ALA A 24 7.67 -4.26 18.92
CA ALA A 24 6.78 -3.64 17.94
C ALA A 24 5.96 -2.50 18.56
N ILE A 25 5.46 -2.69 19.79
CA ILE A 25 4.71 -1.66 20.53
C ILE A 25 5.59 -0.45 20.79
N VAL A 26 6.81 -0.64 21.28
CA VAL A 26 7.77 0.45 21.54
C VAL A 26 8.10 1.21 20.27
N LEU A 27 8.37 0.51 19.15
CA LEU A 27 8.64 1.15 17.87
C LEU A 27 7.44 1.98 17.36
N VAL A 28 6.24 1.42 17.44
CA VAL A 28 5.02 2.15 17.04
C VAL A 28 4.80 3.36 17.94
N SER A 29 5.03 3.24 19.24
CA SER A 29 4.91 4.36 20.19
C SER A 29 5.91 5.46 19.88
N LEU A 30 7.16 5.12 19.56
CA LEU A 30 8.19 6.09 19.17
C LEU A 30 7.81 6.81 17.87
N VAL A 31 7.31 6.08 16.87
CA VAL A 31 6.82 6.68 15.62
C VAL A 31 5.61 7.58 15.89
N SER A 32 4.72 7.18 16.79
CA SER A 32 3.54 7.98 17.17
C SER A 32 3.92 9.31 17.86
N LEU A 33 5.05 9.36 18.57
CA LEU A 33 5.56 10.62 19.13
C LEU A 33 5.93 11.63 18.05
N LEU A 34 6.32 11.21 16.86
CA LEU A 34 6.56 12.12 15.74
C LEU A 34 5.30 12.88 15.33
N ALA A 35 4.12 12.30 15.56
CA ALA A 35 2.84 12.96 15.28
C ALA A 35 2.59 14.20 16.15
N VAL A 36 3.31 14.35 17.26
CA VAL A 36 3.23 15.57 18.09
C VAL A 36 3.93 16.75 17.42
N ILE A 37 4.91 16.47 16.56
CA ILE A 37 5.75 17.51 15.89
C ILE A 37 5.16 17.84 14.52
N ILE A 38 4.50 16.89 13.87
CA ILE A 38 3.95 17.05 12.52
C ILE A 38 2.52 17.58 12.63
N ASP A 39 2.18 18.61 11.85
CA ASP A 39 0.82 19.15 11.83
C ASP A 39 -0.20 18.16 11.27
N LEU A 40 -1.44 18.27 11.72
CA LEU A 40 -2.53 17.35 11.35
C LEU A 40 -2.80 17.34 9.85
N THR A 41 -2.67 18.47 9.18
CA THR A 41 -2.89 18.59 7.73
C THR A 41 -1.88 17.76 6.94
N THR A 42 -0.61 17.84 7.34
CA THR A 42 0.47 17.03 6.73
C THR A 42 0.25 15.55 6.97
N LEU A 43 -0.12 15.15 8.19
CA LEU A 43 -0.43 13.74 8.49
C LEU A 43 -1.61 13.22 7.66
N ALA A 44 -2.70 13.99 7.58
CA ALA A 44 -3.86 13.63 6.78
C ALA A 44 -3.50 13.47 5.29
N SER A 45 -2.67 14.37 4.78
CA SER A 45 -2.22 14.31 3.38
C SER A 45 -1.29 13.11 3.11
N MET A 46 -0.46 12.71 4.06
CA MET A 46 0.38 11.50 3.94
C MET A 46 -0.48 10.23 3.91
N ILE A 47 -1.53 10.16 4.73
CA ILE A 47 -2.49 9.05 4.70
C ILE A 47 -3.21 9.02 3.35
N SER A 48 -3.65 10.18 2.85
CA SER A 48 -4.31 10.32 1.55
C SER A 48 -3.41 9.87 0.41
N PHE A 49 -2.11 10.18 0.46
CA PHE A 49 -1.13 9.68 -0.53
C PHE A 49 -1.16 8.15 -0.61
N GLY A 50 -1.08 7.45 0.52
CA GLY A 50 -1.13 5.99 0.55
C GLY A 50 -2.41 5.42 -0.03
N ALA A 51 -3.56 6.02 0.28
CA ALA A 51 -4.85 5.63 -0.27
C ALA A 51 -4.92 5.85 -1.78
N LEU A 52 -4.46 7.00 -2.29
CA LEU A 52 -4.44 7.31 -3.72
C LEU A 52 -3.55 6.33 -4.51
N VAL A 53 -2.38 5.96 -3.97
CA VAL A 53 -1.52 4.92 -4.56
C VAL A 53 -2.29 3.60 -4.65
N ALA A 54 -2.88 3.14 -3.56
CA ALA A 54 -3.61 1.87 -3.52
C ALA A 54 -4.79 1.88 -4.52
N PHE A 55 -5.61 2.91 -4.52
CA PHE A 55 -6.75 3.02 -5.44
C PHE A 55 -6.33 3.13 -6.91
N SER A 56 -5.21 3.80 -7.21
CA SER A 56 -4.65 3.82 -8.56
C SER A 56 -4.31 2.41 -9.05
N PHE A 57 -3.62 1.63 -8.22
CA PHE A 57 -3.29 0.25 -8.56
C PHE A 57 -4.52 -0.66 -8.67
N VAL A 58 -5.52 -0.49 -7.80
CA VAL A 58 -6.77 -1.25 -7.89
C VAL A 58 -7.47 -1.01 -9.21
N ASN A 59 -7.67 0.25 -9.63
CA ASN A 59 -8.33 0.57 -10.90
C ASN A 59 -7.55 0.03 -12.11
N LEU A 60 -6.22 0.19 -12.11
CA LEU A 60 -5.36 -0.35 -13.17
C LEU A 60 -5.38 -1.89 -13.20
N SER A 61 -5.42 -2.53 -12.02
CA SER A 61 -5.46 -3.98 -11.90
C SER A 61 -6.77 -4.56 -12.44
N VAL A 62 -7.91 -3.91 -12.19
CA VAL A 62 -9.20 -4.33 -12.75
C VAL A 62 -9.18 -4.27 -14.26
N ILE A 63 -8.67 -3.18 -14.84
CA ILE A 63 -8.56 -3.04 -16.30
C ILE A 63 -7.64 -4.13 -16.86
N ASN A 64 -6.48 -4.31 -16.27
CA ASN A 64 -5.50 -5.30 -16.74
C ASN A 64 -6.03 -6.74 -16.62
N HIS A 65 -6.57 -7.10 -15.47
CA HIS A 65 -7.02 -8.48 -15.23
C HIS A 65 -8.31 -8.80 -15.99
N CYS A 66 -9.37 -8.04 -15.74
CA CYS A 66 -10.70 -8.38 -16.25
C CYS A 66 -10.87 -8.03 -17.74
N TYR A 67 -10.32 -6.90 -18.19
CA TYR A 67 -10.51 -6.46 -19.56
C TYR A 67 -9.45 -7.01 -20.52
N LEU A 68 -8.15 -7.03 -20.11
CA LEU A 68 -7.05 -7.46 -20.99
C LEU A 68 -6.79 -8.97 -20.91
N ARG A 69 -6.70 -9.54 -19.71
CA ARG A 69 -6.32 -10.96 -19.54
C ARG A 69 -7.50 -11.93 -19.68
N GLU A 70 -8.63 -11.66 -19.04
CA GLU A 70 -9.83 -12.52 -19.13
C GLU A 70 -10.62 -12.29 -20.40
N GLY A 71 -10.33 -11.22 -21.16
CA GLY A 71 -10.98 -10.96 -22.43
C GLY A 71 -12.46 -10.63 -22.32
N ASN A 72 -12.93 -10.13 -21.17
CA ASN A 72 -14.32 -9.73 -20.93
C ASN A 72 -14.73 -8.49 -21.71
N ARG A 73 -14.45 -8.51 -23.03
CA ARG A 73 -14.68 -7.39 -23.96
C ARG A 73 -16.05 -7.46 -24.64
N LYS A 74 -16.74 -8.60 -24.55
CA LYS A 74 -18.00 -8.83 -25.24
C LYS A 74 -19.18 -8.34 -24.37
N GLY A 75 -19.97 -7.43 -24.96
CA GLY A 75 -21.18 -6.89 -24.35
C GLY A 75 -20.96 -5.53 -23.66
N LEU A 76 -21.94 -4.63 -23.84
CA LEU A 76 -21.93 -3.26 -23.27
C LEU A 76 -21.79 -3.29 -21.74
N SER A 77 -22.43 -4.25 -21.05
CA SER A 77 -22.36 -4.38 -19.61
C SER A 77 -20.95 -4.67 -19.10
N ASN A 78 -20.19 -5.51 -19.80
CA ASN A 78 -18.82 -5.85 -19.43
C ASN A 78 -17.87 -4.69 -19.71
N GLN A 79 -18.04 -3.99 -20.82
CA GLN A 79 -17.25 -2.79 -21.12
C GLN A 79 -17.49 -1.68 -20.10
N LEU A 80 -18.73 -1.45 -19.68
CA LEU A 80 -19.06 -0.49 -18.63
C LEU A 80 -18.41 -0.85 -17.30
N LYS A 81 -18.50 -2.11 -16.88
CA LYS A 81 -18.00 -2.55 -15.57
C LYS A 81 -16.47 -2.62 -15.49
N TYR A 82 -15.81 -3.10 -16.55
CA TYR A 82 -14.37 -3.45 -16.48
C TYR A 82 -13.45 -2.48 -17.21
N LEU A 83 -14.01 -1.55 -17.99
CA LEU A 83 -13.25 -0.50 -18.67
C LEU A 83 -13.72 0.89 -18.23
N VAL A 84 -14.99 1.23 -18.45
CA VAL A 84 -15.48 2.61 -18.25
C VAL A 84 -15.45 3.03 -16.78
N LEU A 85 -16.03 2.22 -15.89
CA LEU A 85 -16.05 2.53 -14.45
C LEU A 85 -14.64 2.67 -13.84
N PRO A 86 -13.72 1.71 -14.04
CA PRO A 86 -12.36 1.85 -13.52
C PRO A 86 -11.59 3.02 -14.15
N THR A 87 -11.86 3.33 -15.43
CA THR A 87 -11.22 4.49 -16.08
C THR A 87 -11.72 5.80 -15.48
N ILE A 88 -13.03 5.94 -15.27
CA ILE A 88 -13.59 7.12 -14.59
C ILE A 88 -13.03 7.23 -13.17
N GLY A 89 -13.01 6.12 -12.42
CA GLY A 89 -12.41 6.08 -11.08
C GLY A 89 -10.94 6.51 -11.10
N PHE A 90 -10.17 6.04 -12.06
CA PHE A 90 -8.78 6.43 -12.23
C PHE A 90 -8.63 7.93 -12.56
N CYS A 91 -9.46 8.48 -13.44
CA CYS A 91 -9.45 9.91 -13.74
C CYS A 91 -9.75 10.78 -12.51
N ILE A 92 -10.73 10.38 -11.69
CA ILE A 92 -11.02 11.06 -10.42
C ILE A 92 -9.81 10.99 -9.48
N ILE A 93 -9.15 9.85 -9.37
CA ILE A 93 -7.95 9.69 -8.56
C ILE A 93 -6.82 10.58 -9.06
N VAL A 94 -6.64 10.71 -10.37
CA VAL A 94 -5.64 11.61 -10.95
C VAL A 94 -5.93 13.07 -10.58
N SER A 95 -7.20 13.51 -10.59
CA SER A 95 -7.54 14.86 -10.14
C SER A 95 -7.19 15.08 -8.66
N LEU A 96 -7.46 14.08 -7.80
CA LEU A 96 -7.06 14.16 -6.39
C LEU A 96 -5.54 14.15 -6.18
N TRP A 97 -4.79 13.51 -7.08
CA TRP A 97 -3.32 13.60 -7.07
C TRP A 97 -2.82 15.02 -7.31
N LEU A 98 -3.50 15.79 -8.16
CA LEU A 98 -3.13 17.17 -8.47
C LEU A 98 -3.41 18.13 -7.31
N ASP A 99 -4.37 17.80 -6.45
CA ASP A 99 -4.72 18.58 -5.25
C ASP A 99 -3.80 18.27 -4.05
N LEU A 100 -2.95 17.26 -4.16
CA LEU A 100 -2.05 16.87 -3.07
C LEU A 100 -0.89 17.87 -2.95
N ASN A 101 -0.60 18.31 -1.72
CA ASN A 101 0.50 19.26 -1.49
C ASN A 101 1.89 18.63 -1.74
N ALA A 102 2.86 19.45 -2.12
CA ALA A 102 4.21 19.00 -2.49
C ALA A 102 4.94 18.25 -1.34
N HIS A 103 4.71 18.63 -0.10
CA HIS A 103 5.30 17.95 1.06
C HIS A 103 4.82 16.51 1.17
N SER A 104 3.52 16.28 0.97
CA SER A 104 2.95 14.92 1.01
C SER A 104 3.43 14.06 -0.14
N LEU A 105 3.57 14.64 -1.34
CA LEU A 105 4.15 13.95 -2.49
C LEU A 105 5.61 13.55 -2.22
N MET A 106 6.40 14.43 -1.61
CA MET A 106 7.80 14.15 -1.28
C MET A 106 7.91 13.05 -0.23
N PHE A 107 7.25 13.19 0.91
CA PHE A 107 7.30 12.19 1.99
C PHE A 107 6.68 10.86 1.58
N GLY A 108 5.53 10.90 0.92
CA GLY A 108 4.86 9.70 0.40
C GLY A 108 5.70 9.01 -0.66
N GLY A 109 6.34 9.77 -1.56
CA GLY A 109 7.25 9.25 -2.58
C GLY A 109 8.49 8.56 -1.97
N ILE A 110 9.09 9.15 -0.95
CA ILE A 110 10.20 8.53 -0.21
C ILE A 110 9.76 7.21 0.42
N TRP A 111 8.60 7.18 1.09
CA TRP A 111 8.04 5.97 1.67
C TRP A 111 7.74 4.90 0.61
N ALA A 112 7.14 5.28 -0.50
CA ALA A 112 6.85 4.38 -1.60
C ALA A 112 8.13 3.80 -2.21
N ALA A 113 9.17 4.62 -2.41
CA ALA A 113 10.47 4.18 -2.89
C ALA A 113 11.13 3.18 -1.94
N LEU A 114 11.15 3.47 -0.64
CA LEU A 114 11.67 2.56 0.39
C LEU A 114 10.90 1.23 0.40
N GLY A 115 9.57 1.29 0.30
CA GLY A 115 8.72 0.10 0.22
C GLY A 115 9.00 -0.74 -1.02
N LEU A 116 9.18 -0.12 -2.18
CA LEU A 116 9.53 -0.81 -3.43
C LEU A 116 10.93 -1.43 -3.39
N ILE A 117 11.90 -0.72 -2.83
CA ILE A 117 13.27 -1.25 -2.64
C ILE A 117 13.22 -2.46 -1.71
N TYR A 118 12.50 -2.35 -0.59
CA TYR A 118 12.34 -3.45 0.35
C TYR A 118 11.61 -4.65 -0.28
N LEU A 119 10.53 -4.39 -1.03
CA LEU A 119 9.82 -5.44 -1.75
C LEU A 119 10.69 -6.10 -2.81
N GLY A 120 11.45 -5.32 -3.58
CA GLY A 120 12.39 -5.82 -4.57
C GLY A 120 13.48 -6.70 -3.94
N TRP A 121 13.97 -6.30 -2.77
CA TRP A 121 14.93 -7.11 -2.03
C TRP A 121 14.31 -8.42 -1.52
N LEU A 122 13.11 -8.35 -0.94
CA LEU A 122 12.39 -9.51 -0.40
C LEU A 122 12.02 -10.53 -1.49
N THR A 123 11.60 -10.04 -2.66
CA THR A 123 11.18 -10.88 -3.81
C THR A 123 12.33 -11.22 -4.76
N LYS A 124 13.58 -10.96 -4.38
CA LYS A 124 14.76 -11.15 -5.25
C LYS A 124 14.57 -10.53 -6.64
N ALA A 125 14.27 -9.23 -6.65
CA ALA A 125 13.94 -8.47 -7.85
C ALA A 125 12.72 -9.03 -8.64
N PHE A 126 11.65 -9.35 -7.94
CA PHE A 126 10.37 -9.87 -8.47
C PHE A 126 10.48 -11.25 -9.15
N ARG A 127 11.54 -11.99 -8.90
CA ARG A 127 11.74 -13.36 -9.44
C ARG A 127 11.17 -14.45 -8.53
N ALA A 128 10.94 -14.17 -7.26
CA ALA A 128 10.30 -15.10 -6.32
C ALA A 128 8.86 -14.64 -6.03
N ALA A 129 7.93 -15.60 -5.96
CA ALA A 129 6.58 -15.29 -5.51
C ALA A 129 6.62 -14.71 -4.08
N PRO A 130 5.77 -13.71 -3.76
CA PRO A 130 5.65 -13.24 -2.39
C PRO A 130 5.25 -14.38 -1.47
N PRO A 131 5.66 -14.34 -0.17
CA PRO A 131 5.29 -15.38 0.78
C PRO A 131 3.77 -15.57 0.78
N ASN A 132 3.32 -16.79 0.49
CA ASN A 132 1.90 -17.12 0.53
C ASN A 132 1.42 -17.05 1.99
N TYR A 133 0.35 -16.33 2.22
CA TYR A 133 -0.36 -16.38 3.49
C TYR A 133 -1.08 -17.72 3.54
N VAL A 134 -0.56 -18.65 4.34
CA VAL A 134 -1.32 -19.84 4.71
C VAL A 134 -2.24 -19.36 5.84
N ALA A 135 -3.51 -19.14 5.51
CA ALA A 135 -4.55 -18.96 6.51
C ALA A 135 -4.78 -20.34 7.13
N GLU A 136 -4.20 -20.58 8.32
CA GLU A 136 -4.63 -21.63 9.24
C GLU A 136 -5.84 -21.16 10.04
#